data_2cfdf404e8c2b21ccb9bc9d854078b52
#
_entry.id   2cfdf404e8c2b21ccb9bc9d854078b52
#
_cell.length_a   1.000
_cell.length_b   1.000
_cell.length_c   1.000
_cell.angle_alpha   90.00
_cell.angle_beta   90.00
_cell.angle_gamma   90.00
#
_symmetry.space_group_name_H-M   'P 1'
#
loop_
_entity.id
_entity.type
_entity.pdbx_description
1 polymer ?
#
loop_
_entity_poly.entity_id
_entity_poly.type
_entity_poly.pdbx_seq_one_letter_code
_entity_poly.pdbx_strand_id
1 'polypeptide(L)'
;GAVVSSLPYYATQGIGEAVVNAYDIVALDPRGVGDSTPVFCTTDAERDERNAGEDKDVDTGDESPQSAVAAAHEDSLKVAAGCREHSGSLYEHIDTVSAARDFDMVRAVLGQEKLNLLGYSYGTFLGATYAGLFPENVGRFVLDGALDPTLSVNEVLALQMRGLDASLQHWISDCATQATCPLGRNPQEGIA
;
A
#
# COMPACT_ATOMS: atom_id res chain seq x y z
N GLY A 1 2.78 0.91 4.64
CA GLY A 1 2.74 2.34 4.94
C GLY A 1 2.94 2.63 6.41
N ALA A 2 2.97 3.91 6.78
CA ALA A 2 3.04 4.35 8.17
C ALA A 2 1.77 3.95 8.92
N VAL A 3 1.92 3.32 10.08
CA VAL A 3 0.81 2.84 10.90
C VAL A 3 0.86 3.37 12.34
N VAL A 4 2.02 3.84 12.80
CA VAL A 4 2.20 4.34 14.17
C VAL A 4 1.26 5.50 14.46
N SER A 5 1.18 6.50 13.57
CA SER A 5 0.27 7.65 13.71
C SER A 5 -1.21 7.27 13.67
N SER A 6 -1.57 6.15 13.04
CA SER A 6 -2.94 5.66 12.90
C SER A 6 -3.34 4.68 14.02
N LEU A 7 -2.40 4.28 14.88
CA LEU A 7 -2.66 3.30 15.93
C LEU A 7 -3.83 3.69 16.87
N PRO A 8 -3.97 4.96 17.33
CA PRO A 8 -5.10 5.35 18.17
C PRO A 8 -6.46 5.12 17.53
N TYR A 9 -6.56 5.35 16.22
CA TYR A 9 -7.78 5.09 15.46
C TYR A 9 -8.07 3.60 15.37
N TYR A 10 -7.09 2.78 14.98
CA TYR A 10 -7.27 1.33 14.88
C TYR A 10 -7.61 0.70 16.23
N ALA A 11 -6.95 1.11 17.29
CA ALA A 11 -7.20 0.60 18.65
C ALA A 11 -8.63 0.92 19.15
N THR A 12 -9.24 2.00 18.67
CA THR A 12 -10.57 2.42 19.16
C THR A 12 -11.71 2.07 18.20
N GLN A 13 -11.45 1.99 16.90
CA GLN A 13 -12.50 1.87 15.89
C GLN A 13 -12.25 0.79 14.82
N GLY A 14 -11.00 0.44 14.58
CA GLY A 14 -10.62 -0.52 13.53
C GLY A 14 -10.45 -1.96 14.04
N ILE A 15 -10.20 -2.14 15.34
CA ILE A 15 -9.98 -3.45 15.97
C ILE A 15 -11.09 -3.66 17.00
N GLY A 16 -11.71 -4.84 16.99
CA GLY A 16 -12.80 -5.13 17.92
C GLY A 16 -12.34 -5.14 19.39
N GLU A 17 -13.20 -4.69 20.29
CA GLU A 17 -12.94 -4.57 21.74
C GLU A 17 -12.40 -5.86 22.37
N ALA A 18 -12.87 -7.02 21.93
CA ALA A 18 -12.38 -8.31 22.40
C ALA A 18 -10.90 -8.55 22.12
N VAL A 19 -10.39 -8.03 21.02
CA VAL A 19 -8.96 -8.13 20.64
C VAL A 19 -8.14 -7.14 21.46
N VAL A 20 -8.60 -5.89 21.56
CA VAL A 20 -7.91 -4.84 22.34
C VAL A 20 -7.82 -5.21 23.82
N ASN A 21 -8.84 -5.89 24.37
CA ASN A 21 -8.83 -6.38 25.75
C ASN A 21 -7.93 -7.62 25.97
N ALA A 22 -7.57 -8.33 24.90
CA ALA A 22 -6.79 -9.56 24.97
C ALA A 22 -5.31 -9.40 24.59
N TYR A 23 -4.95 -8.30 23.90
CA TYR A 23 -3.61 -8.06 23.37
C TYR A 23 -3.15 -6.62 23.61
N ASP A 24 -1.88 -6.46 23.89
CA ASP A 24 -1.19 -5.19 23.72
C ASP A 24 -0.96 -4.97 22.21
N ILE A 25 -1.52 -3.88 21.69
CA ILE A 25 -1.42 -3.57 20.25
C ILE A 25 -0.17 -2.72 20.02
N VAL A 26 0.74 -3.24 19.21
CA VAL A 26 2.00 -2.57 18.85
C VAL A 26 1.96 -2.23 17.35
N ALA A 27 2.30 -0.99 17.02
CA ALA A 27 2.50 -0.56 15.64
C ALA A 27 3.99 -0.32 15.37
N LEU A 28 4.44 -0.72 14.20
CA LEU A 28 5.79 -0.49 13.71
C LEU A 28 5.70 0.09 12.30
N ASP A 29 6.23 1.28 12.11
CA ASP A 29 6.47 1.80 10.77
C ASP A 29 7.67 1.05 10.16
N PRO A 30 7.50 0.42 8.99
CA PRO A 30 8.62 -0.23 8.33
C PRO A 30 9.75 0.76 8.01
N ARG A 31 10.97 0.24 7.86
CA ARG A 31 12.11 1.05 7.41
C ARG A 31 11.75 1.87 6.17
N GLY A 32 12.21 3.09 6.09
CA GLY A 32 11.93 4.03 5.00
C GLY A 32 10.58 4.74 5.08
N VAL A 33 9.75 4.48 6.12
CA VAL A 33 8.38 4.99 6.22
C VAL A 33 8.13 5.63 7.59
N GLY A 34 7.32 6.69 7.60
CA GLY A 34 6.81 7.31 8.82
C GLY A 34 7.89 7.77 9.77
N ASP A 35 7.79 7.38 11.04
CA ASP A 35 8.75 7.72 12.08
C ASP A 35 10.02 6.83 12.09
N SER A 36 10.06 5.81 11.22
CA SER A 36 11.20 4.88 11.05
C SER A 36 12.14 5.32 9.94
N THR A 37 12.93 6.36 10.16
CA THR A 37 13.92 6.91 9.22
C THR A 37 13.40 6.91 7.77
N PRO A 38 12.61 7.92 7.38
CA PRO A 38 11.94 7.93 6.09
C PRO A 38 12.94 8.05 4.92
N VAL A 39 12.56 7.49 3.78
CA VAL A 39 13.29 7.69 2.51
C VAL A 39 12.78 8.96 1.84
N PHE A 40 13.71 9.84 1.47
CA PHE A 40 13.45 11.03 0.69
C PHE A 40 14.04 10.85 -0.70
N CYS A 41 13.22 11.09 -1.71
CA CYS A 41 13.62 11.00 -3.13
C CYS A 41 13.58 12.35 -3.82
N THR A 42 13.02 13.37 -3.17
CA THR A 42 12.91 14.74 -3.67
C THR A 42 13.02 15.69 -2.50
N THR A 43 13.45 16.91 -2.78
CA THR A 43 13.35 18.03 -1.83
C THR A 43 11.88 18.45 -1.65
N ASP A 44 11.59 19.21 -0.61
CA ASP A 44 10.23 19.74 -0.39
C ASP A 44 9.81 20.66 -1.54
N ALA A 45 10.72 21.47 -2.07
CA ALA A 45 10.45 22.36 -3.21
C ALA A 45 10.09 21.58 -4.48
N GLU A 46 10.82 20.53 -4.81
CA GLU A 46 10.51 19.66 -5.96
C GLU A 46 9.18 18.94 -5.79
N ARG A 47 8.84 18.55 -4.57
CA ARG A 47 7.55 17.93 -4.26
C ARG A 47 6.40 18.91 -4.41
N ASP A 48 6.56 20.13 -3.92
CA ASP A 48 5.57 21.20 -4.05
C ASP A 48 5.37 21.59 -5.52
N GLU A 49 6.44 21.66 -6.30
CA GLU A 49 6.36 21.92 -7.74
C GLU A 49 5.62 20.81 -8.50
N ARG A 50 5.89 19.55 -8.15
CA ARG A 50 5.20 18.39 -8.74
C ARG A 50 3.72 18.43 -8.41
N ASN A 51 3.34 18.59 -7.15
CA ASN A 51 1.96 18.65 -6.71
C ASN A 51 1.21 19.84 -7.36
N ALA A 52 1.85 21.01 -7.50
CA ALA A 52 1.27 22.15 -8.22
C ALA A 52 1.14 21.91 -9.72
N GLY A 53 1.90 20.98 -10.29
CA GLY A 53 1.81 20.55 -11.68
C GLY A 53 0.67 19.58 -11.96
N GLU A 54 0.27 18.78 -10.98
CA GLU A 54 -0.84 17.81 -11.11
C GLU A 54 -2.22 18.50 -11.19
N ASP A 55 -2.37 19.71 -10.60
CA ASP A 55 -3.59 20.53 -10.71
C ASP A 55 -3.72 21.29 -12.04
N LYS A 56 -2.68 21.29 -12.86
CA LYS A 56 -2.83 21.78 -14.24
C LYS A 56 -3.55 20.68 -14.99
N ASP A 57 -4.78 20.99 -15.44
CA ASP A 57 -5.50 20.15 -16.40
C ASP A 57 -4.47 19.57 -17.37
N VAL A 58 -4.29 18.26 -17.30
CA VAL A 58 -3.45 17.56 -18.26
C VAL A 58 -4.17 17.76 -19.57
N ASP A 59 -3.82 18.84 -20.27
CA ASP A 59 -4.19 19.02 -21.64
C ASP A 59 -3.59 17.84 -22.39
N THR A 60 -4.36 16.77 -22.48
CA THR A 60 -4.04 15.56 -23.24
C THR A 60 -4.09 15.82 -24.72
N GLY A 61 -3.81 17.08 -25.12
CA GLY A 61 -3.63 17.47 -26.49
C GLY A 61 -2.55 16.64 -27.14
N ASP A 62 -2.97 15.67 -27.92
CA ASP A 62 -2.20 15.00 -28.98
C ASP A 62 -0.90 14.27 -28.57
N GLU A 63 -0.68 13.98 -27.26
CA GLU A 63 0.44 13.14 -26.86
C GLU A 63 0.13 11.66 -27.13
N SER A 64 0.96 11.03 -27.93
CA SER A 64 0.84 9.59 -28.15
C SER A 64 1.08 8.83 -26.84
N PRO A 65 0.43 7.66 -26.61
CA PRO A 65 0.71 6.84 -25.44
C PRO A 65 2.22 6.53 -25.27
N GLN A 66 2.98 6.49 -26.35
CA GLN A 66 4.42 6.25 -26.33
C GLN A 66 5.20 7.44 -25.76
N SER A 67 4.80 8.68 -26.06
CA SER A 67 5.45 9.89 -25.50
C SER A 67 5.16 10.02 -24.00
N ALA A 68 3.94 9.73 -23.58
CA ALA A 68 3.57 9.71 -22.17
C ALA A 68 4.37 8.67 -21.35
N VAL A 69 4.53 7.45 -21.90
CA VAL A 69 5.37 6.40 -21.27
C VAL A 69 6.83 6.82 -21.20
N ALA A 70 7.38 7.45 -22.25
CA ALA A 70 8.76 7.92 -22.25
C ALA A 70 8.99 9.02 -21.20
N ALA A 71 8.08 9.98 -21.10
CA ALA A 71 8.14 11.04 -20.08
C ALA A 71 8.05 10.48 -18.65
N ALA A 72 7.13 9.55 -18.40
CA ALA A 72 7.00 8.87 -17.11
C ALA A 72 8.26 8.07 -16.75
N HIS A 73 8.89 7.43 -17.72
CA HIS A 73 10.15 6.72 -17.52
C HIS A 73 11.29 7.68 -17.14
N GLU A 74 11.42 8.80 -17.84
CA GLU A 74 12.44 9.82 -17.53
C GLU A 74 12.25 10.39 -16.12
N ASP A 75 11.00 10.72 -15.73
CA ASP A 75 10.70 11.20 -14.37
C ASP A 75 11.02 10.13 -13.32
N SER A 76 10.70 8.87 -13.57
CA SER A 76 11.04 7.76 -12.67
C SER A 76 12.55 7.63 -12.46
N LEU A 77 13.37 7.85 -13.48
CA LEU A 77 14.83 7.84 -13.36
C LEU A 77 15.34 9.00 -12.51
N LYS A 78 14.76 10.20 -12.65
CA LYS A 78 15.10 11.38 -11.80
C LYS A 78 14.76 11.09 -10.34
N VAL A 79 13.58 10.56 -10.06
CA VAL A 79 13.17 10.17 -8.70
C VAL A 79 14.13 9.13 -8.13
N ALA A 80 14.48 8.10 -8.88
CA ALA A 80 15.41 7.06 -8.43
C ALA A 80 16.80 7.60 -8.11
N ALA A 81 17.29 8.57 -8.90
CA ALA A 81 18.55 9.26 -8.63
C ALA A 81 18.47 10.08 -7.34
N GLY A 82 17.39 10.84 -7.15
CA GLY A 82 17.14 11.62 -5.94
C GLY A 82 17.02 10.75 -4.69
N CYS A 83 16.40 9.57 -4.76
CA CYS A 83 16.35 8.63 -3.63
C CYS A 83 17.75 8.25 -3.15
N ARG A 84 18.68 8.00 -4.06
CA ARG A 84 20.08 7.68 -3.73
C ARG A 84 20.81 8.87 -3.13
N GLU A 85 20.58 10.07 -3.68
CA GLU A 85 21.22 11.30 -3.24
C GLU A 85 20.77 11.69 -1.83
N HIS A 86 19.47 11.67 -1.55
CA HIS A 86 18.89 12.19 -0.31
C HIS A 86 18.80 11.15 0.80
N SER A 87 18.77 9.84 0.48
CA SER A 87 18.62 8.77 1.46
C SER A 87 19.84 7.86 1.59
N GLY A 88 20.87 8.07 0.78
CA GLY A 88 22.12 7.31 0.85
C GLY A 88 21.92 5.80 0.72
N SER A 89 22.65 5.02 1.52
CA SER A 89 22.57 3.56 1.47
C SER A 89 21.26 2.97 2.00
N LEU A 90 20.47 3.73 2.77
CA LEU A 90 19.19 3.26 3.26
C LEU A 90 18.25 2.85 2.11
N TYR A 91 18.26 3.64 1.03
CA TYR A 91 17.44 3.38 -0.16
C TYR A 91 17.63 1.97 -0.73
N GLU A 92 18.83 1.41 -0.66
CA GLU A 92 19.16 0.08 -1.20
C GLU A 92 18.61 -1.08 -0.34
N HIS A 93 18.09 -0.76 0.85
CA HIS A 93 17.62 -1.73 1.83
C HIS A 93 16.12 -1.59 2.15
N ILE A 94 15.38 -0.84 1.33
CA ILE A 94 13.92 -0.69 1.47
C ILE A 94 13.23 -1.79 0.67
N ASP A 95 13.21 -2.98 1.24
CA ASP A 95 12.58 -4.15 0.65
C ASP A 95 11.79 -4.93 1.71
N THR A 96 10.83 -5.74 1.27
CA THR A 96 9.94 -6.49 2.16
C THR A 96 10.66 -7.55 2.98
N VAL A 97 11.72 -8.15 2.45
CA VAL A 97 12.53 -9.16 3.18
C VAL A 97 13.25 -8.50 4.35
N SER A 98 13.85 -7.33 4.11
CA SER A 98 14.50 -6.54 5.16
C SER A 98 13.49 -6.06 6.21
N ALA A 99 12.31 -5.59 5.78
CA ALA A 99 11.24 -5.21 6.71
C ALA A 99 10.75 -6.41 7.54
N ALA A 100 10.57 -7.60 6.95
CA ALA A 100 10.19 -8.80 7.68
C ALA A 100 11.22 -9.20 8.75
N ARG A 101 12.50 -8.99 8.48
CA ARG A 101 13.59 -9.20 9.47
C ARG A 101 13.52 -8.20 10.61
N ASP A 102 13.14 -6.95 10.34
CA ASP A 102 12.90 -5.95 11.40
C ASP A 102 11.74 -6.36 12.30
N PHE A 103 10.66 -6.89 11.74
CA PHE A 103 9.54 -7.40 12.52
C PHE A 103 9.95 -8.57 13.43
N ASP A 104 10.81 -9.47 12.95
CA ASP A 104 11.35 -10.55 13.80
C ASP A 104 12.25 -10.01 14.90
N MET A 105 13.07 -9.01 14.60
CA MET A 105 13.89 -8.34 15.60
C MET A 105 13.03 -7.67 16.68
N VAL A 106 11.98 -6.94 16.28
CA VAL A 106 11.04 -6.31 17.23
C VAL A 106 10.33 -7.36 18.07
N ARG A 107 9.83 -8.47 17.46
CA ARG A 107 9.28 -9.61 18.21
C ARG A 107 10.24 -10.07 19.30
N ALA A 108 11.51 -10.27 18.96
CA ALA A 108 12.52 -10.74 19.91
C ALA A 108 12.79 -9.71 21.02
N VAL A 109 12.90 -8.42 20.69
CA VAL A 109 13.09 -7.32 21.68
C VAL A 109 11.91 -7.22 22.64
N LEU A 110 10.69 -7.46 22.15
CA LEU A 110 9.48 -7.51 22.99
C LEU A 110 9.36 -8.82 23.82
N GLY A 111 10.32 -9.72 23.72
CA GLY A 111 10.32 -10.99 24.45
C GLY A 111 9.25 -11.98 23.97
N GLN A 112 8.70 -11.80 22.76
CA GLN A 112 7.64 -12.65 22.25
C GLN A 112 8.23 -13.90 21.57
N GLU A 113 7.75 -15.08 21.95
CA GLU A 113 8.15 -16.35 21.30
C GLU A 113 7.61 -16.41 19.86
N LYS A 114 6.40 -15.91 19.62
CA LYS A 114 5.72 -15.91 18.34
C LYS A 114 5.26 -14.50 17.98
N LEU A 115 5.31 -14.16 16.69
CA LEU A 115 4.68 -12.95 16.18
C LEU A 115 3.18 -13.20 15.98
N ASN A 116 2.33 -12.34 16.53
CA ASN A 116 0.93 -12.22 16.13
C ASN A 116 0.81 -10.99 15.24
N LEU A 117 0.20 -11.12 14.07
CA LEU A 117 0.16 -10.06 13.07
C LEU A 117 -1.26 -9.84 12.55
N LEU A 118 -1.68 -8.59 12.52
CA LEU A 118 -2.81 -8.13 11.72
C LEU A 118 -2.25 -7.30 10.56
N GLY A 119 -2.38 -7.80 9.35
CA GLY A 119 -1.87 -7.18 8.12
C GLY A 119 -2.99 -6.84 7.14
N TYR A 120 -3.09 -5.58 6.73
CA TYR A 120 -3.98 -5.12 5.68
C TYR A 120 -3.20 -4.85 4.40
N SER A 121 -3.77 -5.22 3.22
CA SER A 121 -3.19 -4.90 1.92
C SER A 121 -1.70 -5.28 1.84
N TYR A 122 -0.77 -4.33 1.69
CA TYR A 122 0.68 -4.61 1.72
C TYR A 122 1.14 -5.35 2.99
N GLY A 123 0.47 -5.15 4.13
CA GLY A 123 0.75 -5.89 5.36
C GLY A 123 0.54 -7.40 5.21
N THR A 124 -0.28 -7.84 4.27
CA THR A 124 -0.46 -9.27 3.95
C THR A 124 0.74 -9.83 3.20
N PHE A 125 1.30 -9.05 2.27
CA PHE A 125 2.54 -9.40 1.57
C PHE A 125 3.71 -9.50 2.55
N LEU A 126 3.85 -8.54 3.46
CA LEU A 126 4.84 -8.57 4.54
C LEU A 126 4.65 -9.79 5.44
N GLY A 127 3.42 -10.08 5.87
CA GLY A 127 3.11 -11.24 6.71
C GLY A 127 3.41 -12.58 6.04
N ALA A 128 3.08 -12.72 4.75
CA ALA A 128 3.41 -13.91 3.97
C ALA A 128 4.94 -14.08 3.81
N THR A 129 5.65 -12.97 3.53
CA THR A 129 7.12 -12.97 3.46
C THR A 129 7.75 -13.35 4.79
N TYR A 130 7.24 -12.80 5.90
CA TYR A 130 7.68 -13.17 7.25
C TYR A 130 7.48 -14.65 7.53
N ALA A 131 6.30 -15.20 7.21
CA ALA A 131 6.00 -16.60 7.43
C ALA A 131 6.92 -17.54 6.62
N GLY A 132 7.32 -17.13 5.43
CA GLY A 132 8.29 -17.86 4.61
C GLY A 132 9.71 -17.82 5.18
N LEU A 133 10.12 -16.69 5.78
CA LEU A 133 11.45 -16.52 6.36
C LEU A 133 11.60 -17.13 7.77
N PHE A 134 10.54 -17.04 8.57
CA PHE A 134 10.55 -17.40 9.99
C PHE A 134 9.34 -18.28 10.37
N PRO A 135 9.14 -19.44 9.72
CA PRO A 135 7.97 -20.29 9.94
C PRO A 135 7.80 -20.69 11.40
N GLU A 136 8.92 -20.89 12.12
CA GLU A 136 8.92 -21.26 13.53
C GLU A 136 8.46 -20.11 14.46
N ASN A 137 8.52 -18.84 14.00
CA ASN A 137 8.17 -17.67 14.79
C ASN A 137 6.74 -17.16 14.49
N VAL A 138 6.00 -17.84 13.61
CA VAL A 138 4.61 -17.48 13.28
C VAL A 138 3.68 -17.85 14.43
N GLY A 139 2.90 -16.88 14.87
CA GLY A 139 1.79 -17.05 15.80
C GLY A 139 0.45 -17.02 15.08
N ARG A 140 -0.41 -16.07 15.45
CA ARG A 140 -1.72 -15.85 14.82
C ARG A 140 -1.59 -14.72 13.80
N PHE A 141 -1.79 -15.06 12.53
CA PHE A 141 -1.79 -14.07 11.43
C PHE A 141 -3.21 -13.91 10.89
N VAL A 142 -3.64 -12.66 10.80
CA VAL A 142 -4.85 -12.25 10.07
C VAL A 142 -4.39 -11.35 8.93
N LEU A 143 -4.63 -11.78 7.71
CA LEU A 143 -4.18 -11.14 6.49
C LEU A 143 -5.41 -10.74 5.66
N ASP A 144 -5.77 -9.46 5.71
CA ASP A 144 -6.96 -8.91 5.08
C ASP A 144 -6.61 -8.14 3.81
N GLY A 145 -7.27 -8.48 2.69
CA GLY A 145 -6.92 -7.98 1.36
C GLY A 145 -5.62 -8.62 0.86
N ALA A 146 -5.55 -9.95 0.88
CA ALA A 146 -4.33 -10.72 0.66
C ALA A 146 -3.71 -10.49 -0.72
N LEU A 147 -2.41 -10.20 -0.71
CA LEU A 147 -1.55 -10.14 -1.90
C LEU A 147 -0.71 -11.41 -1.98
N ASP A 148 -0.67 -12.02 -3.15
CA ASP A 148 0.19 -13.17 -3.42
C ASP A 148 1.65 -12.72 -3.59
N PRO A 149 2.58 -13.13 -2.70
CA PRO A 149 3.98 -12.70 -2.74
C PRO A 149 4.77 -13.32 -3.90
N THR A 150 4.19 -14.24 -4.65
CA THR A 150 4.84 -14.87 -5.80
C THR A 150 4.62 -14.11 -7.10
N LEU A 151 3.66 -13.17 -7.11
CA LEU A 151 3.33 -12.38 -8.28
C LEU A 151 4.26 -11.18 -8.45
N SER A 152 4.55 -10.84 -9.70
CA SER A 152 5.18 -9.56 -10.04
C SER A 152 4.24 -8.39 -9.78
N VAL A 153 4.78 -7.17 -9.67
CA VAL A 153 3.98 -5.94 -9.48
C VAL A 153 2.92 -5.80 -10.58
N ASN A 154 3.27 -6.09 -11.84
CA ASN A 154 2.33 -6.01 -12.96
C ASN A 154 1.19 -7.03 -12.85
N GLU A 155 1.48 -8.24 -12.39
CA GLU A 155 0.45 -9.26 -12.15
C GLU A 155 -0.49 -8.89 -11.01
N VAL A 156 0.06 -8.33 -9.91
CA VAL A 156 -0.73 -7.81 -8.80
C VAL A 156 -1.65 -6.68 -9.28
N LEU A 157 -1.13 -5.71 -10.03
CA LEU A 157 -1.93 -4.61 -10.59
C LEU A 157 -3.03 -5.13 -11.50
N ALA A 158 -2.72 -6.07 -12.40
CA ALA A 158 -3.70 -6.67 -13.29
C ALA A 158 -4.79 -7.45 -12.53
N LEU A 159 -4.42 -8.11 -11.42
CA LEU A 159 -5.38 -8.79 -10.55
C LEU A 159 -6.31 -7.79 -9.84
N GLN A 160 -5.75 -6.71 -9.30
CA GLN A 160 -6.52 -5.66 -8.64
C GLN A 160 -7.48 -4.96 -9.62
N MET A 161 -7.01 -4.61 -10.82
CA MET A 161 -7.86 -4.00 -11.86
C MET A 161 -9.05 -4.90 -12.23
N ARG A 162 -8.83 -6.22 -12.39
CA ARG A 162 -9.94 -7.16 -12.63
C ARG A 162 -10.91 -7.23 -11.46
N GLY A 163 -10.40 -7.18 -10.22
CA GLY A 163 -11.24 -7.19 -9.03
C GLY A 163 -12.10 -5.93 -8.91
N LEU A 164 -11.52 -4.76 -9.20
CA LEU A 164 -12.23 -3.48 -9.22
C LEU A 164 -13.30 -3.44 -10.32
N ASP A 165 -12.95 -3.88 -11.54
CA ASP A 165 -13.91 -3.98 -12.63
C ASP A 165 -15.08 -4.91 -12.28
N ALA A 166 -14.81 -6.10 -11.76
CA ALA A 166 -15.84 -7.02 -11.33
C ALA A 166 -16.75 -6.40 -10.26
N SER A 167 -16.18 -5.68 -9.29
CA SER A 167 -16.94 -4.99 -8.23
C SER A 167 -17.82 -3.88 -8.82
N LEU A 168 -17.29 -3.11 -9.77
CA LEU A 168 -18.03 -2.08 -10.48
C LEU A 168 -19.20 -2.68 -11.29
N GLN A 169 -18.97 -3.78 -12.02
CA GLN A 169 -20.01 -4.45 -12.78
C GLN A 169 -21.13 -5.02 -11.86
N HIS A 170 -20.77 -5.55 -10.70
CA HIS A 170 -21.72 -5.97 -9.69
C HIS A 170 -22.57 -4.79 -9.19
N TRP A 171 -21.92 -3.67 -8.86
CA TRP A 171 -22.61 -2.47 -8.39
C TRP A 171 -23.54 -1.90 -9.47
N ILE A 172 -23.10 -1.82 -10.74
CA ILE A 172 -23.93 -1.38 -11.88
C ILE A 172 -25.17 -2.27 -12.01
N SER A 173 -24.99 -3.59 -11.93
CA SER A 173 -26.06 -4.58 -12.04
C SER A 173 -27.07 -4.44 -10.90
N ASP A 174 -26.62 -4.24 -9.68
CA ASP A 174 -27.49 -4.01 -8.51
C ASP A 174 -28.22 -2.68 -8.64
N CYS A 175 -27.53 -1.59 -8.98
CA CYS A 175 -28.11 -0.26 -9.18
C CYS A 175 -29.23 -0.29 -10.23
N ALA A 176 -29.06 -1.01 -11.33
CA ALA A 176 -30.05 -1.15 -12.39
C ALA A 176 -31.39 -1.75 -11.89
N THR A 177 -31.37 -2.52 -10.81
CA THR A 177 -32.59 -3.09 -10.20
C THR A 177 -33.31 -2.11 -9.28
N GLN A 178 -32.68 -1.01 -8.88
CA GLN A 178 -33.20 -0.09 -7.90
C GLN A 178 -33.88 1.14 -8.57
N ALA A 179 -35.10 1.47 -8.14
CA ALA A 179 -35.83 2.63 -8.65
C ALA A 179 -35.13 3.98 -8.36
N THR A 180 -34.25 3.99 -7.36
CA THR A 180 -33.51 5.18 -6.89
C THR A 180 -32.05 5.20 -7.37
N CYS A 181 -31.70 4.40 -8.39
CA CYS A 181 -30.34 4.38 -8.93
C CYS A 181 -29.92 5.78 -9.40
N PRO A 182 -28.83 6.37 -8.87
CA PRO A 182 -28.39 7.72 -9.23
C PRO A 182 -27.93 7.84 -10.69
N LEU A 183 -27.59 6.72 -11.32
CA LEU A 183 -27.18 6.65 -12.74
C LEU A 183 -28.38 6.46 -13.69
N GLY A 184 -29.61 6.49 -13.18
CA GLY A 184 -30.80 6.31 -13.98
C GLY A 184 -31.10 4.85 -14.34
N ARG A 185 -31.91 4.66 -15.40
CA ARG A 185 -32.37 3.32 -15.82
C ARG A 185 -31.34 2.54 -16.63
N ASN A 186 -30.31 3.20 -17.12
CA ASN A 186 -29.20 2.59 -17.85
C ASN A 186 -27.86 2.99 -17.21
N PRO A 187 -27.49 2.36 -16.09
CA PRO A 187 -26.33 2.76 -15.32
C PRO A 187 -25.00 2.70 -16.09
N GLN A 188 -24.90 1.87 -17.11
CA GLN A 188 -23.69 1.78 -17.95
C GLN A 188 -23.46 3.06 -18.77
N GLU A 189 -24.53 3.67 -19.27
CA GLU A 189 -24.43 4.95 -19.98
C GLU A 189 -24.17 6.13 -19.04
N GLY A 190 -24.52 6.01 -17.77
CA GLY A 190 -24.33 7.04 -16.76
C GLY A 190 -22.91 7.11 -16.18
N ILE A 191 -22.03 6.15 -16.53
CA ILE A 191 -20.62 6.09 -16.12
C ILE A 191 -19.67 6.55 -17.25
N ALA A 192 -20.13 6.62 -18.49
CA ALA A 192 -19.36 6.96 -19.68
C ALA A 192 -19.01 8.46 -19.77
#